data_0f1c5ee79962571a758abead42c98069
#
_entry.id   0f1c5ee79962571a758abead42c98069
#
_cell.length_a   1.000
_cell.length_b   1.000
_cell.length_c   1.000
_cell.angle_alpha   90.00
_cell.angle_beta   90.00
_cell.angle_gamma   90.00
#
_symmetry.space_group_name_H-M   'P 1'
#
loop_
_entity.id
_entity.type
_entity.pdbx_description
1 polymer ?
#
loop_
_entity_poly.entity_id
_entity_poly.type
_entity_poly.pdbx_seq_one_letter_code
_entity_poly.pdbx_strand_id
1 'polypeptide(L)'
;MCSGILPFVILILINLFQTRMKKQLISVMVAASLLTACGGAPKTTAKAEKFDYTVEQFADLQILRYRVPEFENLSLKQKELVYYLTEAALQGRDILFDQNGKYNLRIRRMLEAVYTGYTGDKTAADFKAMEVYLKRVWFSNGIHHHYGCEKFVPGFTPEFFRQALLSVDAATLPLAEGQTVEQLYEEVAPVIFDPKVMPKRVNQAAGEDLVLTSACNYYDGVTQQEAEAFYSAMKDPKDETPVSYGLNSRLVKENGKIQEKVWKVGGLYGAAIGKIVYWLKKAEGVAENPEQKAVIAKLIEFYETGDLKTFDDYAILWVKDLDSRIDFVNGFTESYGDPLGMKASWESLVNFKDLEATRRTEIISSNAQWFEDHSPVEKQFKKEKVKGVSAKVITAAILAGDLYPSTAIGINLPNANWIRSHHGSKSVTIGNITD
;
A
#
# COMPACT_ATOMS: atom_id res chain seq x y z
N MET A 1 28.09 22.73 6.62
CA MET A 1 28.97 22.42 5.47
C MET A 1 29.49 21.01 5.66
N CYS A 2 28.81 20.00 5.20
CA CYS A 2 29.27 18.61 5.04
C CYS A 2 28.21 17.81 4.24
N SER A 3 28.07 18.09 2.94
CA SER A 3 27.14 17.37 2.06
C SER A 3 27.73 17.11 0.66
N GLY A 4 29.02 16.76 0.58
CA GLY A 4 29.69 16.62 -0.72
C GLY A 4 30.55 15.38 -0.93
N ILE A 5 30.67 14.46 0.00
CA ILE A 5 31.69 13.37 -0.09
C ILE A 5 31.05 11.97 -0.32
N LEU A 6 29.81 11.75 0.04
CA LEU A 6 29.18 10.43 -0.05
C LEU A 6 28.91 9.89 -1.49
N PRO A 7 28.49 10.69 -2.46
CA PRO A 7 28.22 10.17 -3.81
C PRO A 7 29.50 9.80 -4.59
N PHE A 8 30.64 10.38 -4.27
CA PHE A 8 31.89 10.14 -5.01
C PHE A 8 32.55 8.80 -4.63
N VAL A 9 32.44 8.37 -3.39
CA VAL A 9 33.02 7.11 -2.91
C VAL A 9 32.26 5.89 -3.47
N ILE A 10 30.94 5.97 -3.59
CA ILE A 10 30.10 4.91 -4.15
C ILE A 10 30.40 4.73 -5.64
N LEU A 11 30.58 5.81 -6.41
CA LEU A 11 30.89 5.74 -7.84
C LEU A 11 32.28 5.12 -8.13
N ILE A 12 33.26 5.35 -7.25
CA ILE A 12 34.62 4.79 -7.38
C ILE A 12 34.63 3.28 -7.04
N LEU A 13 33.84 2.86 -6.04
CA LEU A 13 33.73 1.44 -5.68
C LEU A 13 33.01 0.62 -6.76
N ILE A 14 31.96 1.16 -7.40
CA ILE A 14 31.24 0.50 -8.49
C ILE A 14 32.15 0.33 -9.72
N ASN A 15 32.97 1.34 -10.06
CA ASN A 15 33.90 1.24 -11.18
C ASN A 15 35.07 0.27 -10.95
N LEU A 16 35.56 0.14 -9.73
CA LEU A 16 36.59 -0.83 -9.37
C LEU A 16 36.06 -2.27 -9.39
N PHE A 17 34.80 -2.48 -9.02
CA PHE A 17 34.17 -3.81 -9.07
C PHE A 17 33.91 -4.26 -10.51
N GLN A 18 33.43 -3.38 -11.38
CA GLN A 18 33.19 -3.71 -12.80
C GLN A 18 34.47 -3.99 -13.58
N THR A 19 35.60 -3.35 -13.25
CA THR A 19 36.87 -3.56 -13.94
C THR A 19 37.53 -4.89 -13.52
N ARG A 20 37.31 -5.38 -12.31
CA ARG A 20 37.79 -6.65 -11.82
C ARG A 20 37.01 -7.84 -12.38
N MET A 21 35.69 -7.72 -12.52
CA MET A 21 34.83 -8.75 -13.13
C MET A 21 35.12 -8.96 -14.63
N LYS A 22 35.38 -7.89 -15.39
CA LYS A 22 35.70 -8.04 -16.83
C LYS A 22 37.00 -8.80 -17.12
N LYS A 23 37.99 -8.78 -16.22
CA LYS A 23 39.24 -9.55 -16.39
C LYS A 23 39.11 -11.03 -16.04
N GLN A 24 38.15 -11.40 -15.17
CA GLN A 24 37.88 -12.82 -14.86
C GLN A 24 36.96 -13.51 -15.88
N LEU A 25 36.05 -12.80 -16.53
CA LEU A 25 35.19 -13.34 -17.59
C LEU A 25 35.96 -13.69 -18.87
N ILE A 26 37.05 -12.99 -19.21
CA ILE A 26 37.84 -13.25 -20.42
C ILE A 26 38.68 -14.52 -20.26
N SER A 27 39.11 -14.88 -19.05
CA SER A 27 39.90 -16.11 -18.80
C SER A 27 39.06 -17.39 -18.79
N VAL A 28 37.74 -17.31 -18.56
CA VAL A 28 36.82 -18.47 -18.54
C VAL A 28 36.30 -18.80 -19.95
N MET A 29 36.22 -17.82 -20.86
CA MET A 29 35.73 -18.04 -22.23
C MET A 29 36.74 -18.75 -23.16
N VAL A 30 38.01 -18.78 -22.85
CA VAL A 30 39.02 -19.45 -23.69
C VAL A 30 39.16 -20.95 -23.37
N ALA A 31 38.69 -21.42 -22.21
CA ALA A 31 38.77 -22.83 -21.81
C ALA A 31 37.54 -23.68 -22.21
N ALA A 32 36.46 -23.09 -22.72
CA ALA A 32 35.21 -23.78 -23.03
C ALA A 32 35.03 -24.20 -24.50
N SER A 33 36.04 -23.97 -25.37
CA SER A 33 35.89 -24.20 -26.81
C SER A 33 36.51 -25.51 -27.33
N LEU A 34 36.90 -26.46 -26.47
CA LEU A 34 37.58 -27.69 -26.90
C LEU A 34 36.94 -29.03 -26.45
N LEU A 35 35.65 -29.08 -26.17
CA LEU A 35 34.93 -30.34 -25.90
C LEU A 35 33.50 -30.32 -26.47
N THR A 36 33.34 -30.41 -27.80
CA THR A 36 32.05 -30.79 -28.38
C THR A 36 32.26 -31.61 -29.66
N ALA A 37 32.38 -32.91 -29.47
CA ALA A 37 32.04 -33.88 -30.50
C ALA A 37 31.44 -35.12 -29.83
N CYS A 38 30.10 -35.11 -29.63
CA CYS A 38 29.27 -36.32 -29.64
C CYS A 38 27.78 -35.89 -29.59
N GLY A 39 27.01 -36.43 -30.55
CA GLY A 39 25.69 -36.04 -30.93
C GLY A 39 24.62 -35.99 -29.81
N GLY A 40 23.91 -34.92 -29.77
CA GLY A 40 22.64 -34.77 -29.10
C GLY A 40 21.71 -33.92 -29.97
N ALA A 41 20.48 -34.38 -30.15
CA ALA A 41 19.43 -33.69 -30.93
C ALA A 41 19.29 -32.21 -30.53
N PRO A 42 18.96 -31.30 -31.45
CA PRO A 42 18.84 -29.89 -31.14
C PRO A 42 17.67 -29.70 -30.16
N LYS A 43 17.97 -29.35 -28.91
CA LYS A 43 17.01 -28.74 -28.04
C LYS A 43 16.63 -27.39 -28.67
N THR A 44 15.45 -27.31 -29.24
CA THR A 44 14.81 -26.05 -29.59
C THR A 44 14.76 -25.19 -28.32
N THR A 45 15.73 -24.29 -28.18
CA THR A 45 15.60 -23.19 -27.20
C THR A 45 14.42 -22.36 -27.63
N ALA A 46 13.28 -22.59 -27.00
CA ALA A 46 12.17 -21.66 -27.10
C ALA A 46 12.73 -20.25 -26.81
N LYS A 47 12.65 -19.35 -27.79
CA LYS A 47 13.00 -17.95 -27.62
C LYS A 47 12.21 -17.46 -26.40
N ALA A 48 12.91 -17.10 -25.32
CA ALA A 48 12.27 -16.53 -24.15
C ALA A 48 11.41 -15.36 -24.63
N GLU A 49 10.11 -15.47 -24.44
CA GLU A 49 9.16 -14.45 -24.85
C GLU A 49 9.54 -13.14 -24.13
N LYS A 50 9.82 -12.10 -24.91
CA LYS A 50 10.23 -10.80 -24.35
C LYS A 50 9.04 -10.21 -23.58
N PHE A 51 9.12 -10.22 -22.25
CA PHE A 51 8.10 -9.60 -21.43
C PHE A 51 8.20 -8.07 -21.56
N ASP A 52 7.11 -7.44 -21.92
CA ASP A 52 7.03 -5.97 -21.98
C ASP A 52 6.58 -5.46 -20.61
N TYR A 53 7.50 -4.84 -19.90
CA TYR A 53 7.25 -4.26 -18.58
C TYR A 53 6.48 -2.95 -18.64
N THR A 54 6.59 -2.17 -19.73
CA THR A 54 5.92 -0.88 -19.86
C THR A 54 4.52 -1.06 -20.42
N VAL A 55 3.51 -0.59 -19.67
CA VAL A 55 2.10 -0.61 -20.11
C VAL A 55 1.73 0.70 -20.77
N GLU A 56 2.05 1.82 -20.12
CA GLU A 56 1.69 3.16 -20.55
C GLU A 56 2.65 4.19 -19.94
N GLN A 57 2.81 5.31 -20.61
CA GLN A 57 3.44 6.50 -20.07
C GLN A 57 2.52 7.71 -20.29
N PHE A 58 2.29 8.49 -19.24
CA PHE A 58 1.51 9.72 -19.32
C PHE A 58 2.06 10.74 -18.33
N ALA A 59 2.08 12.02 -18.71
CA ALA A 59 2.71 13.09 -17.93
C ALA A 59 4.14 12.70 -17.52
N ASP A 60 4.44 12.70 -16.22
CA ASP A 60 5.71 12.31 -15.61
C ASP A 60 5.67 10.88 -15.02
N LEU A 61 4.66 10.09 -15.35
CA LEU A 61 4.42 8.75 -14.80
C LEU A 61 4.59 7.68 -15.88
N GLN A 62 5.19 6.56 -15.48
CA GLN A 62 5.28 5.34 -16.28
C GLN A 62 4.62 4.19 -15.52
N ILE A 63 3.64 3.55 -16.18
CA ILE A 63 2.96 2.38 -15.63
C ILE A 63 3.74 1.13 -16.01
N LEU A 64 4.22 0.44 -15.00
CA LEU A 64 4.90 -0.84 -15.14
C LEU A 64 4.02 -1.98 -14.68
N ARG A 65 4.17 -3.12 -15.30
CA ARG A 65 3.65 -4.40 -14.83
C ARG A 65 4.82 -5.30 -14.46
N TYR A 66 4.59 -6.23 -13.57
CA TYR A 66 5.59 -7.20 -13.14
C TYR A 66 5.11 -8.62 -13.39
N ARG A 67 6.06 -9.53 -13.48
CA ARG A 67 5.78 -10.97 -13.55
C ARG A 67 5.42 -11.49 -12.16
N VAL A 68 4.67 -12.58 -12.16
CA VAL A 68 4.37 -13.35 -10.93
C VAL A 68 5.01 -14.74 -11.11
N PRO A 69 6.35 -14.84 -10.99
CA PRO A 69 7.05 -16.10 -11.17
C PRO A 69 6.57 -17.15 -10.17
N GLU A 70 6.70 -18.44 -10.52
CA GLU A 70 6.29 -19.57 -9.68
C GLU A 70 4.78 -19.70 -9.41
N PHE A 71 3.91 -18.81 -9.91
CA PHE A 71 2.47 -18.91 -9.72
C PHE A 71 1.91 -20.24 -10.27
N GLU A 72 2.42 -20.69 -11.43
CA GLU A 72 1.96 -21.93 -12.06
C GLU A 72 2.30 -23.18 -11.23
N ASN A 73 3.30 -23.10 -10.37
CA ASN A 73 3.74 -24.18 -9.49
C ASN A 73 2.90 -24.29 -8.19
N LEU A 74 2.00 -23.34 -7.94
CA LEU A 74 1.06 -23.43 -6.84
C LEU A 74 0.03 -24.53 -7.10
N SER A 75 -0.36 -25.25 -6.04
CA SER A 75 -1.47 -26.19 -6.10
C SER A 75 -2.80 -25.46 -6.41
N LEU A 76 -3.80 -26.19 -6.89
CA LEU A 76 -5.12 -25.59 -7.15
C LEU A 76 -5.70 -24.90 -5.91
N LYS A 77 -5.60 -25.54 -4.73
CA LYS A 77 -6.05 -24.98 -3.45
C LYS A 77 -5.34 -23.66 -3.11
N GLN A 78 -4.02 -23.58 -3.35
CA GLN A 78 -3.25 -22.36 -3.15
C GLN A 78 -3.65 -21.26 -4.15
N LYS A 79 -3.90 -21.60 -5.42
CA LYS A 79 -4.41 -20.66 -6.43
C LYS A 79 -5.79 -20.12 -6.04
N GLU A 80 -6.68 -20.96 -5.53
CA GLU A 80 -7.98 -20.53 -5.00
C GLU A 80 -7.82 -19.58 -3.80
N LEU A 81 -6.88 -19.87 -2.89
CA LEU A 81 -6.60 -19.01 -1.75
C LEU A 81 -6.10 -17.63 -2.22
N VAL A 82 -5.11 -17.59 -3.13
CA VAL A 82 -4.62 -16.33 -3.74
C VAL A 82 -5.76 -15.56 -4.41
N TYR A 83 -6.65 -16.25 -5.14
CA TYR A 83 -7.80 -15.62 -5.78
C TYR A 83 -8.74 -14.98 -4.77
N TYR A 84 -9.16 -15.69 -3.72
CA TYR A 84 -10.08 -15.14 -2.71
C TYR A 84 -9.46 -13.98 -1.91
N LEU A 85 -8.18 -14.08 -1.57
CA LEU A 85 -7.47 -12.98 -0.91
C LEU A 85 -7.31 -11.78 -1.83
N THR A 86 -7.08 -11.98 -3.13
CA THR A 86 -7.03 -10.92 -4.15
C THR A 86 -8.36 -10.22 -4.30
N GLU A 87 -9.46 -10.98 -4.35
CA GLU A 87 -10.81 -10.40 -4.39
C GLU A 87 -11.12 -9.57 -3.14
N ALA A 88 -10.69 -10.03 -1.95
CA ALA A 88 -10.79 -9.24 -0.73
C ALA A 88 -9.97 -7.94 -0.83
N ALA A 89 -8.75 -8.00 -1.39
CA ALA A 89 -7.88 -6.84 -1.58
C ALA A 89 -8.51 -5.78 -2.50
N LEU A 90 -9.23 -6.17 -3.53
CA LEU A 90 -9.88 -5.25 -4.47
C LEU A 90 -11.02 -4.44 -3.85
N GLN A 91 -11.67 -4.95 -2.80
CA GLN A 91 -12.82 -4.27 -2.18
C GLN A 91 -12.44 -3.04 -1.34
N GLY A 92 -11.19 -2.92 -0.90
CA GLY A 92 -10.75 -1.82 -0.05
C GLY A 92 -10.32 -0.54 -0.78
N ARG A 93 -10.26 -0.57 -2.13
CA ARG A 93 -9.82 0.58 -2.94
C ARG A 93 -10.58 1.87 -2.61
N ASP A 94 -11.90 1.80 -2.52
CA ASP A 94 -12.73 2.98 -2.26
C ASP A 94 -12.56 3.52 -0.84
N ILE A 95 -12.17 2.67 0.12
CA ILE A 95 -11.81 3.09 1.49
C ILE A 95 -10.62 4.05 1.44
N LEU A 96 -9.54 3.67 0.74
CA LEU A 96 -8.34 4.51 0.66
C LEU A 96 -8.62 5.83 -0.06
N PHE A 97 -9.41 5.83 -1.14
CA PHE A 97 -9.80 7.07 -1.81
C PHE A 97 -10.48 8.05 -0.85
N ASP A 98 -11.40 7.57 -0.01
CA ASP A 98 -12.09 8.39 0.99
C ASP A 98 -11.15 8.81 2.14
N GLN A 99 -10.26 7.93 2.60
CA GLN A 99 -9.24 8.26 3.61
C GLN A 99 -8.29 9.36 3.14
N ASN A 100 -7.90 9.35 1.87
CA ASN A 100 -7.01 10.35 1.28
C ASN A 100 -7.67 11.72 1.05
N GLY A 101 -8.99 11.81 1.11
CA GLY A 101 -9.70 13.08 1.01
C GLY A 101 -11.21 12.92 0.86
N LYS A 102 -11.93 13.70 1.62
CA LYS A 102 -13.42 13.69 1.72
C LYS A 102 -14.15 13.70 0.36
N TYR A 103 -13.57 14.38 -0.63
CA TYR A 103 -14.19 14.54 -1.96
C TYR A 103 -13.64 13.60 -3.02
N ASN A 104 -12.58 12.84 -2.73
CA ASN A 104 -11.86 12.06 -3.73
C ASN A 104 -12.74 11.04 -4.47
N LEU A 105 -13.61 10.32 -3.77
CA LEU A 105 -14.53 9.37 -4.41
C LEU A 105 -15.53 10.05 -5.34
N ARG A 106 -16.06 11.20 -4.93
CA ARG A 106 -16.99 11.99 -5.76
C ARG A 106 -16.27 12.50 -7.00
N ILE A 107 -15.10 13.13 -6.84
CA ILE A 107 -14.30 13.66 -7.94
C ILE A 107 -13.94 12.55 -8.92
N ARG A 108 -13.46 11.39 -8.42
CA ARG A 108 -13.16 10.25 -9.28
C ARG A 108 -14.37 9.82 -10.11
N ARG A 109 -15.53 9.64 -9.50
CA ARG A 109 -16.75 9.20 -10.19
C ARG A 109 -17.24 10.24 -11.19
N MET A 110 -17.13 11.53 -10.88
CA MET A 110 -17.45 12.60 -11.82
C MET A 110 -16.55 12.56 -13.06
N LEU A 111 -15.25 12.43 -12.85
CA LEU A 111 -14.26 12.33 -13.94
C LEU A 111 -14.47 11.07 -14.77
N GLU A 112 -14.76 9.92 -14.15
CA GLU A 112 -15.06 8.64 -14.82
C GLU A 112 -16.35 8.75 -15.65
N ALA A 113 -17.38 9.41 -15.14
CA ALA A 113 -18.64 9.63 -15.86
C ALA A 113 -18.41 10.51 -17.10
N VAL A 114 -17.65 11.60 -16.99
CA VAL A 114 -17.27 12.42 -18.14
C VAL A 114 -16.40 11.63 -19.12
N TYR A 115 -15.39 10.92 -18.64
CA TYR A 115 -14.48 10.15 -19.51
C TYR A 115 -15.23 9.12 -20.37
N THR A 116 -16.22 8.44 -19.78
CA THR A 116 -17.00 7.42 -20.48
C THR A 116 -18.15 8.02 -21.28
N GLY A 117 -18.93 8.93 -20.70
CA GLY A 117 -20.21 9.42 -21.24
C GLY A 117 -20.14 10.70 -22.08
N TYR A 118 -19.05 11.44 -22.07
CA TYR A 118 -18.94 12.68 -22.86
C TYR A 118 -19.01 12.40 -24.36
N THR A 119 -19.93 13.09 -25.04
CA THR A 119 -20.21 12.92 -26.47
C THR A 119 -19.59 13.98 -27.37
N GLY A 120 -18.95 14.99 -26.79
CA GLY A 120 -18.23 16.02 -27.53
C GLY A 120 -16.87 15.55 -28.05
N ASP A 121 -16.07 16.49 -28.51
CA ASP A 121 -14.74 16.20 -29.09
C ASP A 121 -13.74 15.74 -28.02
N LYS A 122 -13.50 14.42 -27.98
CA LYS A 122 -12.50 13.79 -27.10
C LYS A 122 -11.05 14.03 -27.53
N THR A 123 -10.82 14.68 -28.68
CA THR A 123 -9.49 15.08 -29.15
C THR A 123 -9.12 16.50 -28.72
N ALA A 124 -10.09 17.28 -28.23
CA ALA A 124 -9.89 18.64 -27.73
C ALA A 124 -8.91 18.68 -26.55
N ALA A 125 -8.17 19.79 -26.43
CA ALA A 125 -7.12 19.95 -25.44
C ALA A 125 -7.62 19.77 -23.99
N ASP A 126 -8.76 20.37 -23.66
CA ASP A 126 -9.34 20.24 -22.30
C ASP A 126 -9.72 18.79 -21.97
N PHE A 127 -10.31 18.03 -22.91
CA PHE A 127 -10.64 16.63 -22.66
C PHE A 127 -9.37 15.80 -22.44
N LYS A 128 -8.33 16.01 -23.24
CA LYS A 128 -7.05 15.31 -23.05
C LYS A 128 -6.38 15.67 -21.72
N ALA A 129 -6.43 16.93 -21.32
CA ALA A 129 -5.92 17.35 -20.02
C ALA A 129 -6.71 16.75 -18.87
N MET A 130 -8.04 16.64 -18.98
CA MET A 130 -8.89 15.96 -18.01
C MET A 130 -8.60 14.45 -17.96
N GLU A 131 -8.36 13.80 -19.10
CA GLU A 131 -7.94 12.38 -19.14
C GLU A 131 -6.64 12.17 -18.35
N VAL A 132 -5.64 13.03 -18.53
CA VAL A 132 -4.37 12.98 -17.78
C VAL A 132 -4.63 13.21 -16.29
N TYR A 133 -5.47 14.16 -15.91
CA TYR A 133 -5.83 14.42 -14.52
C TYR A 133 -6.54 13.21 -13.88
N LEU A 134 -7.50 12.60 -14.57
CA LEU A 134 -8.17 11.38 -14.12
C LEU A 134 -7.17 10.23 -13.90
N LYS A 135 -6.22 10.03 -14.83
CA LYS A 135 -5.16 9.02 -14.68
C LYS A 135 -4.28 9.29 -13.45
N ARG A 136 -3.95 10.56 -13.17
CA ARG A 136 -3.25 10.94 -11.93
C ARG A 136 -4.08 10.63 -10.67
N VAL A 137 -5.40 10.92 -10.71
CA VAL A 137 -6.32 10.61 -9.60
C VAL A 137 -6.41 9.11 -9.36
N TRP A 138 -6.48 8.30 -10.42
CA TRP A 138 -6.45 6.85 -10.29
C TRP A 138 -5.13 6.35 -9.71
N PHE A 139 -4.02 6.85 -10.24
CA PHE A 139 -2.69 6.45 -9.83
C PHE A 139 -2.40 6.79 -8.36
N SER A 140 -2.79 7.97 -7.91
CA SER A 140 -2.47 8.48 -6.57
C SER A 140 -3.55 8.23 -5.52
N ASN A 141 -4.62 7.50 -5.84
CA ASN A 141 -5.78 7.27 -4.97
C ASN A 141 -6.41 8.57 -4.44
N GLY A 142 -6.45 9.61 -5.29
CA GLY A 142 -7.00 10.92 -4.96
C GLY A 142 -6.37 12.07 -5.73
N ILE A 143 -6.78 13.30 -5.39
CA ILE A 143 -6.37 14.53 -6.09
C ILE A 143 -5.01 15.08 -5.65
N HIS A 144 -4.31 14.38 -4.77
CA HIS A 144 -2.98 14.77 -4.28
C HIS A 144 -1.92 13.79 -4.73
N HIS A 145 -0.70 14.26 -4.92
CA HIS A 145 0.43 13.40 -5.22
C HIS A 145 0.62 12.37 -4.11
N HIS A 146 0.72 11.09 -4.49
CA HIS A 146 0.75 9.95 -3.55
C HIS A 146 1.92 10.00 -2.56
N TYR A 147 3.02 10.65 -2.91
CA TYR A 147 4.23 10.75 -2.09
C TYR A 147 4.47 12.17 -1.57
N GLY A 148 4.48 13.19 -2.44
CA GLY A 148 4.74 14.59 -2.06
C GLY A 148 3.56 15.28 -1.37
N CYS A 149 2.37 14.70 -1.44
CA CYS A 149 1.13 15.21 -0.83
C CYS A 149 0.56 16.51 -1.42
N GLU A 150 1.18 17.13 -2.42
CA GLU A 150 0.69 18.34 -3.08
C GLU A 150 -0.54 18.02 -3.95
N LYS A 151 -1.48 18.96 -3.99
CA LYS A 151 -2.65 18.85 -4.85
C LYS A 151 -2.26 18.99 -6.33
N PHE A 152 -2.83 18.13 -7.18
CA PHE A 152 -2.67 18.25 -8.62
C PHE A 152 -3.37 19.49 -9.16
N VAL A 153 -2.68 20.20 -10.03
CA VAL A 153 -3.26 21.31 -10.78
C VAL A 153 -3.91 20.74 -12.06
N PRO A 154 -5.23 20.94 -12.27
CA PRO A 154 -5.89 20.50 -13.48
C PRO A 154 -5.40 21.30 -14.69
N GLY A 155 -5.15 20.61 -15.81
CA GLY A 155 -4.77 21.25 -17.08
C GLY A 155 -5.97 21.59 -17.97
N PHE A 156 -7.21 21.42 -17.47
CA PHE A 156 -8.46 21.74 -18.16
C PHE A 156 -9.20 22.86 -17.44
N THR A 157 -10.09 23.54 -18.16
CA THR A 157 -10.81 24.70 -17.61
C THR A 157 -12.02 24.31 -16.75
N PRO A 158 -12.38 25.13 -15.74
CA PRO A 158 -13.61 24.95 -14.98
C PRO A 158 -14.87 24.95 -15.88
N GLU A 159 -14.89 25.80 -16.90
CA GLU A 159 -16.00 25.95 -17.85
C GLU A 159 -16.18 24.66 -18.68
N PHE A 160 -15.10 24.09 -19.18
CA PHE A 160 -15.13 22.80 -19.88
C PHE A 160 -15.72 21.72 -18.97
N PHE A 161 -15.19 21.60 -17.74
CA PHE A 161 -15.62 20.54 -16.81
C PHE A 161 -17.09 20.66 -16.45
N ARG A 162 -17.60 21.89 -16.20
CA ARG A 162 -19.00 22.14 -15.95
C ARG A 162 -19.88 21.71 -17.12
N GLN A 163 -19.55 22.13 -18.34
CA GLN A 163 -20.29 21.76 -19.54
C GLN A 163 -20.26 20.24 -19.78
N ALA A 164 -19.12 19.60 -19.60
CA ALA A 164 -18.98 18.16 -19.75
C ALA A 164 -19.85 17.40 -18.75
N LEU A 165 -19.89 17.82 -17.48
CA LEU A 165 -20.77 17.21 -16.44
C LEU A 165 -22.25 17.36 -16.78
N LEU A 166 -22.68 18.52 -17.30
CA LEU A 166 -24.07 18.74 -17.72
C LEU A 166 -24.46 17.95 -18.96
N SER A 167 -23.48 17.47 -19.74
CA SER A 167 -23.71 16.71 -20.97
C SER A 167 -23.84 15.19 -20.76
N VAL A 168 -23.45 14.66 -19.59
CA VAL A 168 -23.54 13.23 -19.30
C VAL A 168 -24.83 12.88 -18.58
N ASP A 169 -25.22 11.59 -18.62
CA ASP A 169 -26.38 11.12 -17.91
C ASP A 169 -26.22 11.32 -16.39
N ALA A 170 -27.12 12.10 -15.79
CA ALA A 170 -27.11 12.39 -14.37
C ALA A 170 -27.15 11.13 -13.48
N ALA A 171 -27.73 10.03 -13.96
CA ALA A 171 -27.75 8.75 -13.24
C ALA A 171 -26.35 8.12 -13.07
N THR A 172 -25.38 8.54 -13.87
CA THR A 172 -23.97 8.08 -13.74
C THR A 172 -23.16 8.90 -12.75
N LEU A 173 -23.68 10.03 -12.31
CA LEU A 173 -23.00 10.96 -11.40
C LEU A 173 -23.25 10.62 -9.92
N PRO A 174 -22.32 10.91 -9.02
CA PRO A 174 -22.44 10.62 -7.57
C PRO A 174 -23.29 11.67 -6.85
N LEU A 175 -24.51 11.90 -7.33
CA LEU A 175 -25.45 12.84 -6.76
C LEU A 175 -25.98 12.35 -5.39
N ALA A 176 -26.06 13.25 -4.42
CA ALA A 176 -26.82 13.01 -3.21
C ALA A 176 -28.34 13.07 -3.51
N GLU A 177 -29.17 12.56 -2.60
CA GLU A 177 -30.61 12.63 -2.74
C GLU A 177 -31.09 14.10 -2.92
N GLY A 178 -31.78 14.37 -4.01
CA GLY A 178 -32.27 15.72 -4.37
C GLY A 178 -31.20 16.71 -4.86
N GLN A 179 -29.95 16.28 -4.99
CA GLN A 179 -28.86 17.14 -5.48
C GLN A 179 -28.90 17.25 -7.01
N THR A 180 -28.79 18.47 -7.55
CA THR A 180 -28.63 18.68 -8.99
C THR A 180 -27.17 18.54 -9.42
N VAL A 181 -26.94 18.34 -10.72
CA VAL A 181 -25.56 18.30 -11.30
C VAL A 181 -24.83 19.62 -11.06
N GLU A 182 -25.53 20.73 -11.16
CA GLU A 182 -24.96 22.06 -10.90
C GLU A 182 -24.51 22.19 -9.45
N GLN A 183 -25.34 21.81 -8.49
CA GLN A 183 -24.98 21.82 -7.07
C GLN A 183 -23.79 20.90 -6.75
N LEU A 184 -23.71 19.72 -7.40
CA LEU A 184 -22.55 18.86 -7.26
C LEU A 184 -21.29 19.54 -7.82
N TYR A 185 -21.39 20.20 -8.98
CA TYR A 185 -20.26 20.95 -9.54
C TYR A 185 -19.81 22.08 -8.61
N GLU A 186 -20.75 22.91 -8.12
CA GLU A 186 -20.44 24.01 -7.20
C GLU A 186 -19.76 23.54 -5.91
N GLU A 187 -20.15 22.37 -5.39
CA GLU A 187 -19.53 21.75 -4.20
C GLU A 187 -18.08 21.35 -4.45
N VAL A 188 -17.77 20.78 -5.61
CA VAL A 188 -16.44 20.17 -5.88
C VAL A 188 -15.49 21.04 -6.68
N ALA A 189 -15.98 22.01 -7.45
CA ALA A 189 -15.13 22.87 -8.30
C ALA A 189 -14.06 23.63 -7.49
N PRO A 190 -14.34 24.23 -6.31
CA PRO A 190 -13.28 24.85 -5.49
C PRO A 190 -12.22 23.85 -5.05
N VAL A 191 -12.61 22.59 -4.76
CA VAL A 191 -11.68 21.55 -4.33
C VAL A 191 -10.73 21.15 -5.48
N ILE A 192 -11.23 21.14 -6.71
CA ILE A 192 -10.42 20.80 -7.89
C ILE A 192 -9.56 21.98 -8.34
N PHE A 193 -10.14 23.18 -8.48
CA PHE A 193 -9.54 24.31 -9.21
C PHE A 193 -8.88 25.37 -8.33
N ASP A 194 -9.32 25.55 -7.06
CA ASP A 194 -8.69 26.55 -6.19
C ASP A 194 -7.45 25.95 -5.51
N PRO A 195 -6.23 26.41 -5.80
CA PRO A 195 -5.01 25.88 -5.21
C PRO A 195 -4.90 26.10 -3.69
N LYS A 196 -5.73 26.97 -3.11
CA LYS A 196 -5.75 27.24 -1.65
C LYS A 196 -6.67 26.31 -0.88
N VAL A 197 -7.62 25.65 -1.55
CA VAL A 197 -8.56 24.72 -0.93
C VAL A 197 -7.92 23.35 -0.88
N MET A 198 -7.72 22.81 0.32
CA MET A 198 -7.10 21.50 0.55
C MET A 198 -5.76 21.33 -0.21
N PRO A 199 -4.76 22.20 0.02
CA PRO A 199 -3.53 22.26 -0.79
C PRO A 199 -2.64 21.03 -0.60
N LYS A 200 -2.74 20.35 0.56
CA LYS A 200 -1.94 19.17 0.90
C LYS A 200 -2.81 18.05 1.47
N ARG A 201 -2.53 16.81 1.09
CA ARG A 201 -3.16 15.62 1.68
C ARG A 201 -2.79 15.49 3.16
N VAL A 202 -1.49 15.58 3.46
CA VAL A 202 -0.93 15.55 4.82
C VAL A 202 -0.03 16.77 4.99
N ASN A 203 -0.32 17.62 5.95
CA ASN A 203 0.51 18.74 6.34
C ASN A 203 1.25 18.42 7.64
N GLN A 204 2.55 18.72 7.70
CA GLN A 204 3.39 18.56 8.87
C GLN A 204 4.20 19.83 9.17
N ALA A 205 3.72 20.99 8.74
CA ALA A 205 4.38 22.26 8.96
C ALA A 205 4.32 22.65 10.44
N ALA A 206 5.45 23.02 11.00
CA ALA A 206 5.53 23.45 12.40
C ALA A 206 4.74 24.75 12.62
N GLY A 207 3.97 24.80 13.71
CA GLY A 207 3.21 25.97 14.11
C GLY A 207 1.79 26.08 13.50
N GLU A 208 1.41 25.10 12.69
CA GLU A 208 0.05 24.98 12.14
C GLU A 208 -0.75 23.90 12.89
N ASP A 209 -2.09 23.97 12.84
CA ASP A 209 -2.95 22.86 13.23
C ASP A 209 -2.89 21.81 12.12
N LEU A 210 -2.20 20.71 12.38
CA LEU A 210 -1.94 19.66 11.40
C LEU A 210 -3.23 18.97 10.91
N VAL A 211 -4.25 18.91 11.75
CA VAL A 211 -5.54 18.29 11.42
C VAL A 211 -6.35 19.19 10.49
N LEU A 212 -6.49 20.46 10.83
CA LEU A 212 -7.30 21.41 10.05
C LEU A 212 -6.66 21.76 8.70
N THR A 213 -5.34 21.65 8.58
CA THR A 213 -4.59 22.00 7.36
C THR A 213 -4.30 20.80 6.45
N SER A 214 -4.67 19.58 6.86
CA SER A 214 -4.58 18.36 6.05
C SER A 214 -5.91 18.02 5.40
N ALA A 215 -5.87 17.59 4.12
CA ALA A 215 -7.05 17.18 3.36
C ALA A 215 -7.47 15.73 3.60
N CYS A 216 -6.62 14.91 4.24
CA CYS A 216 -6.96 13.52 4.57
C CYS A 216 -8.19 13.47 5.51
N ASN A 217 -9.00 12.42 5.34
CA ASN A 217 -10.34 12.34 5.92
C ASN A 217 -10.40 11.46 7.18
N TYR A 218 -9.44 11.68 8.08
CA TYR A 218 -9.36 10.95 9.36
C TYR A 218 -10.03 11.69 10.50
N TYR A 219 -10.27 13.01 10.35
CA TYR A 219 -10.84 13.90 11.32
C TYR A 219 -11.94 14.74 10.67
N ASP A 220 -13.04 15.03 11.38
CA ASP A 220 -14.11 15.88 10.90
C ASP A 220 -14.63 16.78 12.02
N GLY A 221 -14.46 18.09 11.85
CA GLY A 221 -14.86 19.10 12.84
C GLY A 221 -14.05 19.11 14.13
N VAL A 222 -12.85 18.52 14.13
CA VAL A 222 -11.96 18.37 15.29
C VAL A 222 -10.64 19.10 15.01
N THR A 223 -10.10 19.80 16.01
CA THR A 223 -8.77 20.38 15.97
C THR A 223 -7.70 19.36 16.37
N GLN A 224 -6.42 19.64 16.06
CA GLN A 224 -5.30 18.84 16.53
C GLN A 224 -5.32 18.69 18.06
N GLN A 225 -5.46 19.79 18.79
CA GLN A 225 -5.47 19.78 20.25
C GLN A 225 -6.59 18.89 20.83
N GLU A 226 -7.79 18.97 20.23
CA GLU A 226 -8.93 18.13 20.64
C GLU A 226 -8.67 16.65 20.37
N ALA A 227 -8.09 16.30 19.23
CA ALA A 227 -7.75 14.92 18.88
C ALA A 227 -6.68 14.35 19.82
N GLU A 228 -5.62 15.10 20.07
CA GLU A 228 -4.54 14.71 21.00
C GLU A 228 -5.07 14.51 22.43
N ALA A 229 -5.91 15.43 22.92
CA ALA A 229 -6.53 15.31 24.24
C ALA A 229 -7.43 14.09 24.34
N PHE A 230 -8.26 13.83 23.31
CA PHE A 230 -9.17 12.69 23.27
C PHE A 230 -8.42 11.34 23.39
N TYR A 231 -7.38 11.14 22.59
CA TYR A 231 -6.62 9.88 22.63
C TYR A 231 -5.66 9.79 23.83
N SER A 232 -5.14 10.91 24.33
CA SER A 232 -4.34 10.91 25.55
C SER A 232 -5.13 10.47 26.78
N ALA A 233 -6.41 10.81 26.86
CA ALA A 233 -7.28 10.37 27.93
C ALA A 233 -7.59 8.87 27.96
N MET A 234 -7.38 8.17 26.84
CA MET A 234 -7.58 6.71 26.74
C MET A 234 -6.35 5.91 27.19
N LYS A 235 -5.16 6.53 27.23
CA LYS A 235 -3.91 5.83 27.51
C LYS A 235 -3.73 5.62 29.02
N ASP A 236 -3.48 4.37 29.41
CA ASP A 236 -2.97 4.03 30.74
C ASP A 236 -1.43 3.89 30.69
N PRO A 237 -0.66 4.73 31.40
CA PRO A 237 0.80 4.62 31.42
C PRO A 237 1.33 3.31 32.02
N LYS A 238 0.49 2.57 32.71
CA LYS A 238 0.85 1.27 33.32
C LYS A 238 0.52 0.08 32.43
N ASP A 239 -0.19 0.30 31.31
CA ASP A 239 -0.50 -0.76 30.35
C ASP A 239 0.75 -1.10 29.52
N GLU A 240 1.29 -2.29 29.71
CA GLU A 240 2.45 -2.82 28.99
C GLU A 240 2.08 -3.36 27.59
N THR A 241 0.78 -3.50 27.30
CA THR A 241 0.25 -4.03 26.03
C THR A 241 -0.82 -3.13 25.41
N PRO A 242 -0.54 -1.82 25.29
CA PRO A 242 -1.55 -0.86 24.85
C PRO A 242 -1.96 -1.13 23.40
N VAL A 243 -3.26 -1.06 23.15
CA VAL A 243 -3.77 -1.07 21.77
C VAL A 243 -3.44 0.25 21.05
N SER A 244 -3.41 0.21 19.72
CA SER A 244 -3.18 1.39 18.89
C SER A 244 -4.46 2.23 18.78
N TYR A 245 -4.78 3.02 19.82
CA TYR A 245 -6.00 3.83 19.88
C TYR A 245 -6.14 4.72 18.62
N GLY A 246 -7.32 4.69 18.02
CA GLY A 246 -7.66 5.48 16.83
C GLY A 246 -7.29 4.84 15.50
N LEU A 247 -6.61 3.69 15.50
CA LEU A 247 -6.05 3.05 14.30
C LEU A 247 -7.10 2.84 13.19
N ASN A 248 -8.29 2.37 13.54
CA ASN A 248 -9.37 1.98 12.63
C ASN A 248 -10.64 2.83 12.79
N SER A 249 -10.47 4.15 12.94
CA SER A 249 -11.62 5.05 13.13
C SER A 249 -11.40 6.42 12.50
N ARG A 250 -12.51 7.10 12.18
CA ARG A 250 -12.53 8.56 11.98
C ARG A 250 -12.96 9.22 13.28
N LEU A 251 -12.23 10.24 13.71
CA LEU A 251 -12.65 11.06 14.86
C LEU A 251 -13.50 12.22 14.37
N VAL A 252 -14.72 12.35 14.90
CA VAL A 252 -15.69 13.35 14.45
C VAL A 252 -16.22 14.15 15.65
N LYS A 253 -16.55 15.42 15.41
CA LYS A 253 -17.25 16.27 16.37
C LYS A 253 -18.65 16.56 15.88
N GLU A 254 -19.64 15.89 16.46
CA GLU A 254 -21.04 16.02 16.12
C GLU A 254 -21.81 16.60 17.33
N ASN A 255 -22.56 17.68 17.13
CA ASN A 255 -23.31 18.36 18.19
C ASN A 255 -22.44 18.70 19.42
N GLY A 256 -21.18 19.10 19.18
CA GLY A 256 -20.25 19.46 20.24
C GLY A 256 -19.60 18.27 20.96
N LYS A 257 -19.95 17.03 20.61
CA LYS A 257 -19.38 15.81 21.20
C LYS A 257 -18.37 15.17 20.24
N ILE A 258 -17.18 14.88 20.75
CA ILE A 258 -16.15 14.15 20.01
C ILE A 258 -16.37 12.65 20.20
N GLN A 259 -16.35 11.89 19.10
CA GLN A 259 -16.54 10.46 19.10
C GLN A 259 -15.86 9.78 17.92
N GLU A 260 -15.56 8.49 18.04
CA GLU A 260 -15.02 7.68 16.96
C GLU A 260 -16.14 7.08 16.10
N LYS A 261 -15.95 7.16 14.78
CA LYS A 261 -16.70 6.37 13.79
C LYS A 261 -15.80 5.20 13.37
N VAL A 262 -15.99 4.06 14.00
CA VAL A 262 -15.16 2.89 13.80
C VAL A 262 -15.39 2.28 12.42
N TRP A 263 -14.33 1.86 11.77
CA TRP A 263 -14.32 1.18 10.45
C TRP A 263 -14.50 -0.32 10.67
N LYS A 264 -15.71 -0.79 10.43
CA LYS A 264 -16.12 -2.18 10.66
C LYS A 264 -17.39 -2.52 9.89
N VAL A 265 -17.78 -3.79 9.87
CA VAL A 265 -19.11 -4.20 9.39
C VAL A 265 -20.19 -3.45 10.18
N GLY A 266 -21.13 -2.84 9.46
CA GLY A 266 -22.19 -2.01 10.08
C GLY A 266 -21.73 -0.65 10.63
N GLY A 267 -20.44 -0.32 10.56
CA GLY A 267 -19.88 0.99 10.89
C GLY A 267 -19.52 1.80 9.64
N LEU A 268 -18.60 2.75 9.80
CA LEU A 268 -18.07 3.51 8.68
C LEU A 268 -17.32 2.55 7.74
N TYR A 269 -17.47 2.71 6.42
CA TYR A 269 -17.01 1.78 5.36
C TYR A 269 -17.65 0.38 5.41
N GLY A 270 -18.73 0.19 6.19
CA GLY A 270 -19.32 -1.12 6.45
C GLY A 270 -19.70 -1.90 5.18
N ALA A 271 -20.12 -1.23 4.10
CA ALA A 271 -20.46 -1.89 2.83
C ALA A 271 -19.23 -2.50 2.15
N ALA A 272 -18.10 -1.78 2.10
CA ALA A 272 -16.85 -2.29 1.53
C ALA A 272 -16.25 -3.38 2.42
N ILE A 273 -16.19 -3.14 3.73
CA ILE A 273 -15.69 -4.12 4.71
C ILE A 273 -16.51 -5.41 4.69
N GLY A 274 -17.85 -5.33 4.54
CA GLY A 274 -18.70 -6.51 4.39
C GLY A 274 -18.34 -7.36 3.18
N LYS A 275 -17.91 -6.74 2.06
CA LYS A 275 -17.41 -7.46 0.87
C LYS A 275 -16.04 -8.08 1.12
N ILE A 276 -15.14 -7.37 1.83
CA ILE A 276 -13.86 -7.94 2.27
C ILE A 276 -14.10 -9.20 3.10
N VAL A 277 -14.95 -9.13 4.12
CA VAL A 277 -15.32 -10.26 4.99
C VAL A 277 -15.91 -11.42 4.18
N TYR A 278 -16.77 -11.14 3.20
CA TYR A 278 -17.32 -12.19 2.32
C TYR A 278 -16.21 -13.00 1.62
N TRP A 279 -15.21 -12.33 1.06
CA TRP A 279 -14.11 -13.01 0.39
C TRP A 279 -13.13 -13.67 1.36
N LEU A 280 -12.88 -13.07 2.54
CA LEU A 280 -12.08 -13.68 3.59
C LEU A 280 -12.70 -14.99 4.12
N LYS A 281 -14.05 -15.07 4.24
CA LYS A 281 -14.73 -16.31 4.61
C LYS A 281 -14.54 -17.43 3.56
N LYS A 282 -14.43 -17.08 2.29
CA LYS A 282 -14.06 -18.05 1.25
C LYS A 282 -12.60 -18.49 1.36
N ALA A 283 -11.69 -17.53 1.61
CA ALA A 283 -10.28 -17.81 1.82
C ALA A 283 -10.05 -18.73 3.04
N GLU A 284 -10.78 -18.51 4.14
CA GLU A 284 -10.74 -19.36 5.34
C GLU A 284 -11.07 -20.84 5.01
N GLY A 285 -12.03 -21.07 4.11
CA GLY A 285 -12.44 -22.41 3.69
C GLY A 285 -11.36 -23.19 2.93
N VAL A 286 -10.37 -22.49 2.35
CA VAL A 286 -9.27 -23.07 1.56
C VAL A 286 -7.90 -22.79 2.16
N ALA A 287 -7.81 -22.40 3.42
CA ALA A 287 -6.56 -22.17 4.12
C ALA A 287 -5.64 -23.40 4.06
N GLU A 288 -4.32 -23.19 3.96
CA GLU A 288 -3.34 -24.26 3.79
C GLU A 288 -3.24 -25.19 5.01
N ASN A 289 -3.39 -24.59 6.20
CA ASN A 289 -3.26 -25.27 7.50
C ASN A 289 -4.18 -24.63 8.56
N PRO A 290 -4.32 -25.24 9.75
CA PRO A 290 -5.16 -24.71 10.84
C PRO A 290 -4.69 -23.33 11.36
N GLU A 291 -3.38 -23.07 11.38
CA GLU A 291 -2.78 -21.84 11.85
C GLU A 291 -3.18 -20.66 10.95
N GLN A 292 -3.04 -20.80 9.64
CA GLN A 292 -3.49 -19.81 8.68
C GLN A 292 -5.00 -19.62 8.73
N LYS A 293 -5.76 -20.70 8.90
CA LYS A 293 -7.22 -20.59 9.09
C LYS A 293 -7.56 -19.73 10.30
N ALA A 294 -6.85 -19.90 11.42
CA ALA A 294 -7.04 -19.09 12.62
C ALA A 294 -6.68 -17.62 12.41
N VAL A 295 -5.62 -17.33 11.62
CA VAL A 295 -5.26 -15.96 11.23
C VAL A 295 -6.40 -15.30 10.45
N ILE A 296 -6.94 -15.98 9.43
CA ILE A 296 -8.04 -15.45 8.62
C ILE A 296 -9.30 -15.24 9.45
N ALA A 297 -9.65 -16.21 10.29
CA ALA A 297 -10.82 -16.12 11.18
C ALA A 297 -10.71 -14.92 12.15
N LYS A 298 -9.53 -14.68 12.71
CA LYS A 298 -9.30 -13.57 13.64
C LYS A 298 -9.36 -12.21 12.93
N LEU A 299 -8.89 -12.13 11.69
CA LEU A 299 -9.04 -10.92 10.85
C LEU A 299 -10.53 -10.65 10.53
N ILE A 300 -11.30 -11.68 10.22
CA ILE A 300 -12.76 -11.55 10.02
C ILE A 300 -13.42 -11.00 11.28
N GLU A 301 -13.09 -11.55 12.47
CA GLU A 301 -13.60 -11.07 13.75
C GLU A 301 -13.27 -9.59 13.99
N PHE A 302 -12.03 -9.17 13.68
CA PHE A 302 -11.63 -7.75 13.74
C PHE A 302 -12.50 -6.87 12.85
N TYR A 303 -12.72 -7.25 11.60
CA TYR A 303 -13.56 -6.48 10.69
C TYR A 303 -15.04 -6.46 11.11
N GLU A 304 -15.55 -7.50 11.75
CA GLU A 304 -16.91 -7.56 12.26
C GLU A 304 -17.09 -6.74 13.54
N THR A 305 -16.12 -6.76 14.45
CA THR A 305 -16.20 -6.07 15.76
C THR A 305 -15.61 -4.66 15.75
N GLY A 306 -14.54 -4.44 14.99
CA GLY A 306 -13.73 -3.22 15.03
C GLY A 306 -12.86 -3.12 16.28
N ASP A 307 -12.73 -4.19 17.06
CA ASP A 307 -12.00 -4.21 18.33
C ASP A 307 -10.49 -4.28 18.12
N LEU A 308 -9.74 -3.32 18.66
CA LEU A 308 -8.30 -3.22 18.51
C LEU A 308 -7.52 -4.34 19.23
N LYS A 309 -8.09 -4.91 20.30
CA LYS A 309 -7.47 -6.06 20.95
C LYS A 309 -7.54 -7.31 20.06
N THR A 310 -8.66 -7.47 19.38
CA THR A 310 -8.81 -8.52 18.35
C THR A 310 -7.81 -8.34 17.20
N PHE A 311 -7.48 -7.09 16.84
CA PHE A 311 -6.44 -6.80 15.83
C PHE A 311 -5.05 -7.19 16.32
N ASP A 312 -4.72 -6.93 17.59
CA ASP A 312 -3.46 -7.37 18.19
C ASP A 312 -3.37 -8.91 18.21
N ASP A 313 -4.46 -9.59 18.58
CA ASP A 313 -4.52 -11.05 18.57
C ASP A 313 -4.35 -11.64 17.15
N TYR A 314 -4.94 -10.97 16.13
CA TYR A 314 -4.68 -11.29 14.72
C TYR A 314 -3.20 -11.15 14.38
N ALA A 315 -2.58 -10.04 14.75
CA ALA A 315 -1.17 -9.78 14.46
C ALA A 315 -0.24 -10.82 15.12
N ILE A 316 -0.55 -11.25 16.36
CA ILE A 316 0.20 -12.30 17.07
C ILE A 316 0.08 -13.65 16.36
N LEU A 317 -1.12 -14.03 15.92
CA LEU A 317 -1.33 -15.27 15.16
C LEU A 317 -0.61 -15.22 13.82
N TRP A 318 -0.71 -14.09 13.12
CA TRP A 318 -0.06 -13.88 11.83
C TRP A 318 1.47 -13.99 11.91
N VAL A 319 2.10 -13.41 12.95
CA VAL A 319 3.56 -13.53 13.16
C VAL A 319 3.99 -14.97 13.38
N LYS A 320 3.15 -15.79 14.03
CA LYS A 320 3.43 -17.20 14.34
C LYS A 320 3.24 -18.13 13.14
N ASP A 321 2.43 -17.76 12.16
CA ASP A 321 2.24 -18.56 10.93
C ASP A 321 3.46 -18.43 10.03
N LEU A 322 4.45 -19.30 10.21
CA LEU A 322 5.69 -19.32 9.43
C LEU A 322 5.69 -20.39 8.34
N ASP A 323 4.78 -21.35 8.37
CA ASP A 323 4.81 -22.53 7.50
C ASP A 323 3.96 -22.34 6.22
N SER A 324 2.90 -21.55 6.26
CA SER A 324 2.08 -21.23 5.09
C SER A 324 2.93 -20.67 3.94
N ARG A 325 2.73 -21.19 2.73
CA ARG A 325 3.37 -20.69 1.50
C ARG A 325 2.72 -19.39 1.04
N ILE A 326 1.39 -19.33 1.06
CA ILE A 326 0.62 -18.12 0.77
C ILE A 326 0.56 -17.28 2.05
N ASP A 327 0.85 -16.00 1.92
CA ASP A 327 0.74 -15.04 3.03
C ASP A 327 0.04 -13.78 2.56
N PHE A 328 -0.44 -12.98 3.49
CA PHE A 328 -1.16 -11.76 3.14
C PHE A 328 -1.10 -10.72 4.28
N VAL A 329 -1.22 -9.47 3.88
CA VAL A 329 -1.60 -8.34 4.74
C VAL A 329 -2.93 -7.84 4.23
N ASN A 330 -3.86 -7.52 5.12
CA ASN A 330 -5.14 -6.92 4.76
C ASN A 330 -5.68 -6.20 6.00
N GLY A 331 -5.78 -4.88 5.95
CA GLY A 331 -6.23 -4.13 7.10
C GLY A 331 -5.84 -2.66 7.12
N PHE A 332 -6.04 -2.06 8.26
CA PHE A 332 -5.64 -0.70 8.58
C PHE A 332 -4.28 -0.76 9.28
N THR A 333 -3.19 -0.52 8.54
CA THR A 333 -1.85 -0.92 8.98
C THR A 333 -0.90 0.27 9.16
N GLU A 334 -0.72 1.10 8.13
CA GLU A 334 0.29 2.16 8.12
C GLU A 334 -0.31 3.54 8.41
N SER A 335 0.30 4.29 9.33
CA SER A 335 -0.22 5.57 9.79
C SER A 335 0.44 6.80 9.15
N TYR A 336 1.26 6.63 8.12
CA TYR A 336 1.90 7.75 7.41
C TYR A 336 0.91 8.73 6.75
N GLY A 337 -0.29 8.26 6.43
CA GLY A 337 -1.37 9.08 5.87
C GLY A 337 -2.07 10.00 6.87
N ASP A 338 -1.82 9.82 8.17
CA ASP A 338 -2.37 10.65 9.23
C ASP A 338 -1.34 11.68 9.72
N PRO A 339 -1.64 12.98 9.75
CA PRO A 339 -0.73 14.00 10.25
C PRO A 339 -0.31 13.81 11.72
N LEU A 340 -1.12 13.09 12.52
CA LEU A 340 -0.81 12.76 13.92
C LEU A 340 -0.23 11.34 14.09
N GLY A 341 -0.13 10.55 13.01
CA GLY A 341 0.44 9.21 13.04
C GLY A 341 -0.35 8.19 13.85
N MET A 342 -1.65 8.40 14.09
CA MET A 342 -2.49 7.54 14.92
C MET A 342 -3.44 6.65 14.11
N LYS A 343 -3.94 7.16 12.99
CA LYS A 343 -4.95 6.48 12.16
C LYS A 343 -4.31 5.84 10.96
N ALA A 344 -4.71 4.61 10.67
CA ALA A 344 -4.07 3.82 9.63
C ALA A 344 -4.81 3.87 8.29
N SER A 345 -4.04 3.96 7.22
CA SER A 345 -4.50 3.72 5.86
C SER A 345 -4.86 2.25 5.66
N TRP A 346 -5.87 2.00 4.83
CA TRP A 346 -6.21 0.65 4.42
C TRP A 346 -5.25 0.16 3.34
N GLU A 347 -4.72 -1.06 3.51
CA GLU A 347 -3.82 -1.70 2.56
C GLU A 347 -4.05 -3.20 2.46
N SER A 348 -3.59 -3.80 1.37
CA SER A 348 -3.49 -5.25 1.24
C SER A 348 -2.36 -5.68 0.33
N LEU A 349 -1.66 -6.73 0.74
CA LEU A 349 -0.66 -7.47 -0.03
C LEU A 349 -1.06 -8.94 -0.02
N VAL A 350 -1.16 -9.57 -1.18
CA VAL A 350 -1.25 -11.03 -1.29
C VAL A 350 0.02 -11.53 -1.95
N ASN A 351 0.66 -12.51 -1.33
CA ASN A 351 1.97 -12.97 -1.77
C ASN A 351 2.16 -14.47 -1.50
N PHE A 352 3.22 -15.02 -2.04
CA PHE A 352 3.70 -16.34 -1.70
C PHE A 352 5.23 -16.37 -1.64
N LYS A 353 5.77 -17.29 -0.83
CA LYS A 353 7.21 -17.43 -0.63
C LYS A 353 7.90 -17.81 -1.93
N ASP A 354 8.94 -17.06 -2.29
CA ASP A 354 10.01 -17.54 -3.17
C ASP A 354 10.89 -18.50 -2.36
N LEU A 355 10.75 -19.80 -2.61
CA LEU A 355 11.40 -20.82 -1.81
C LEU A 355 12.91 -20.82 -1.98
N GLU A 356 13.43 -20.53 -3.17
CA GLU A 356 14.85 -20.49 -3.43
C GLU A 356 15.51 -19.24 -2.83
N ALA A 357 14.96 -18.07 -3.08
CA ALA A 357 15.46 -16.82 -2.51
C ALA A 357 15.33 -16.80 -0.98
N THR A 358 14.24 -17.33 -0.42
CA THR A 358 14.05 -17.47 1.04
C THR A 358 15.14 -18.33 1.66
N ARG A 359 15.49 -19.48 1.05
CA ARG A 359 16.59 -20.33 1.54
C ARG A 359 17.93 -19.59 1.59
N ARG A 360 18.20 -18.69 0.63
CA ARG A 360 19.40 -17.86 0.67
C ARG A 360 19.41 -16.86 1.82
N THR A 361 18.26 -16.27 2.14
CA THR A 361 18.12 -15.31 3.26
C THR A 361 18.12 -16.00 4.62
N GLU A 362 17.77 -17.28 4.72
CA GLU A 362 17.84 -18.06 5.95
C GLU A 362 19.28 -18.16 6.49
N ILE A 363 20.28 -18.20 5.61
CA ILE A 363 21.69 -18.18 5.99
C ILE A 363 22.03 -16.88 6.74
N ILE A 364 21.49 -15.75 6.28
CA ILE A 364 21.69 -14.45 6.93
C ILE A 364 20.94 -14.42 8.26
N SER A 365 19.68 -14.86 8.26
CA SER A 365 18.82 -14.86 9.45
C SER A 365 19.37 -15.76 10.58
N SER A 366 19.93 -16.91 10.23
CA SER A 366 20.55 -17.82 11.21
C SER A 366 21.82 -17.24 11.85
N ASN A 367 22.44 -16.25 11.23
CA ASN A 367 23.59 -15.52 11.76
C ASN A 367 23.22 -14.15 12.34
N ALA A 368 21.93 -13.87 12.59
CA ALA A 368 21.49 -12.56 13.05
C ALA A 368 22.15 -12.10 14.37
N GLN A 369 22.40 -13.01 15.32
CA GLN A 369 23.13 -12.69 16.55
C GLN A 369 24.57 -12.25 16.26
N TRP A 370 25.24 -12.91 15.32
CA TRP A 370 26.61 -12.52 14.94
C TRP A 370 26.63 -11.09 14.37
N PHE A 371 25.64 -10.73 13.52
CA PHE A 371 25.54 -9.38 12.97
C PHE A 371 25.24 -8.34 14.07
N GLU A 372 24.40 -8.65 15.05
CA GLU A 372 24.12 -7.78 16.19
C GLU A 372 25.40 -7.52 17.00
N ASP A 373 26.15 -8.59 17.33
CA ASP A 373 27.34 -8.52 18.15
C ASP A 373 28.48 -7.75 17.47
N HIS A 374 28.57 -7.82 16.12
CA HIS A 374 29.61 -7.15 15.32
C HIS A 374 29.12 -5.83 14.68
N SER A 375 27.90 -5.40 14.94
CA SER A 375 27.39 -4.12 14.44
C SER A 375 28.19 -2.95 15.06
N PRO A 376 28.31 -1.78 14.37
CA PRO A 376 29.00 -0.60 14.91
C PRO A 376 28.19 0.13 16.00
N VAL A 377 27.12 -0.47 16.50
CA VAL A 377 26.27 0.08 17.56
C VAL A 377 26.99 -0.07 18.91
N GLU A 378 26.90 0.94 19.78
CA GLU A 378 27.46 0.91 21.14
C GLU A 378 26.84 -0.26 21.93
N LYS A 379 27.70 -0.91 22.76
CA LYS A 379 27.33 -2.14 23.49
C LYS A 379 26.05 -2.00 24.32
N GLN A 380 25.78 -0.85 24.89
CA GLN A 380 24.60 -0.58 25.71
C GLN A 380 23.27 -0.62 24.93
N PHE A 381 23.33 -0.49 23.60
CA PHE A 381 22.16 -0.54 22.71
C PHE A 381 22.04 -1.86 21.97
N LYS A 382 23.02 -2.77 22.12
CA LYS A 382 22.95 -4.10 21.49
C LYS A 382 21.99 -5.01 22.24
N LYS A 383 21.29 -5.85 21.49
CA LYS A 383 20.43 -6.88 22.06
C LYS A 383 21.29 -8.05 22.55
N GLU A 384 21.14 -8.46 23.79
CA GLU A 384 21.81 -9.66 24.34
C GLU A 384 21.41 -10.92 23.55
N LYS A 385 20.14 -10.97 23.11
CA LYS A 385 19.59 -12.06 22.31
C LYS A 385 18.71 -11.52 21.21
N VAL A 386 19.09 -11.76 19.96
CA VAL A 386 18.25 -11.47 18.80
C VAL A 386 17.12 -12.49 18.75
N LYS A 387 15.89 -12.06 18.94
CA LYS A 387 14.69 -12.87 18.75
C LYS A 387 14.21 -12.78 17.31
N GLY A 388 14.01 -13.95 16.73
CA GLY A 388 13.53 -14.30 15.43
C GLY A 388 12.90 -13.21 14.57
N VAL A 389 13.71 -12.54 13.76
CA VAL A 389 13.22 -11.87 12.56
C VAL A 389 13.17 -12.94 11.47
N SER A 390 11.98 -13.32 11.02
CA SER A 390 11.87 -14.17 9.83
C SER A 390 12.05 -13.28 8.60
N ALA A 391 13.21 -13.34 7.98
CA ALA A 391 13.42 -12.70 6.67
C ALA A 391 13.03 -13.68 5.57
N LYS A 392 12.08 -13.28 4.72
CA LYS A 392 11.60 -14.07 3.59
C LYS A 392 11.62 -13.22 2.34
N VAL A 393 11.92 -13.83 1.20
CA VAL A 393 11.67 -13.22 -0.10
C VAL A 393 10.34 -13.75 -0.61
N ILE A 394 9.51 -12.85 -1.10
CA ILE A 394 8.17 -13.18 -1.56
C ILE A 394 7.95 -12.71 -3.00
N THR A 395 7.03 -13.40 -3.68
CA THR A 395 6.45 -12.96 -4.93
C THR A 395 5.09 -12.34 -4.63
N ALA A 396 4.95 -11.04 -4.89
CA ALA A 396 3.68 -10.35 -4.77
C ALA A 396 2.74 -10.76 -5.92
N ALA A 397 1.53 -11.20 -5.57
CA ALA A 397 0.46 -11.46 -6.51
C ALA A 397 -0.38 -10.19 -6.75
N ILE A 398 -0.66 -9.42 -5.70
CA ILE A 398 -1.32 -8.12 -5.77
C ILE A 398 -0.85 -7.20 -4.64
N LEU A 399 -0.78 -5.92 -4.95
CA LEU A 399 -0.59 -4.81 -4.04
C LEU A 399 -1.82 -3.91 -4.17
N ALA A 400 -2.45 -3.57 -3.06
CA ALA A 400 -3.68 -2.77 -3.06
C ALA A 400 -3.70 -1.78 -1.90
N GLY A 401 -4.58 -0.79 -1.98
CA GLY A 401 -4.67 0.27 -1.00
C GLY A 401 -3.41 1.10 -0.95
N ASP A 402 -2.89 1.39 0.24
CA ASP A 402 -1.73 2.28 0.44
C ASP A 402 -0.40 1.69 -0.07
N LEU A 403 -0.35 0.38 -0.34
CA LEU A 403 0.77 -0.27 -1.03
C LEU A 403 0.81 0.01 -2.54
N TYR A 404 -0.17 0.71 -3.09
CA TYR A 404 -0.22 1.17 -4.47
C TYR A 404 -0.47 2.69 -4.52
N PRO A 405 0.25 3.46 -5.34
CA PRO A 405 1.35 3.08 -6.24
C PRO A 405 2.74 3.11 -5.60
N SER A 406 2.85 3.58 -4.36
CA SER A 406 4.14 3.65 -3.64
C SER A 406 4.51 2.26 -3.11
N THR A 407 4.85 1.35 -4.02
CA THR A 407 5.21 -0.02 -3.67
C THR A 407 6.43 -0.07 -2.78
N ALA A 408 6.30 -0.70 -1.62
CA ALA A 408 7.42 -0.97 -0.74
C ALA A 408 8.35 -2.03 -1.34
N ILE A 409 9.66 -1.89 -1.14
CA ILE A 409 10.65 -2.93 -1.47
C ILE A 409 10.50 -4.11 -0.50
N GLY A 410 10.05 -3.84 0.72
CA GLY A 410 9.79 -4.82 1.75
C GLY A 410 8.94 -4.25 2.85
N ILE A 411 8.41 -5.13 3.68
CA ILE A 411 7.59 -4.78 4.85
C ILE A 411 8.15 -5.47 6.11
N ASN A 412 7.91 -4.85 7.26
CA ASN A 412 8.26 -5.41 8.56
C ASN A 412 7.13 -5.12 9.57
N LEU A 413 6.27 -6.10 9.77
CA LEU A 413 5.06 -5.99 10.58
C LEU A 413 5.03 -7.00 11.73
N PRO A 414 4.22 -6.77 12.77
CA PRO A 414 3.30 -5.66 13.02
C PRO A 414 4.02 -4.38 13.47
N ASN A 415 3.29 -3.25 13.46
CA ASN A 415 3.81 -1.96 13.93
C ASN A 415 3.77 -1.80 15.46
N ALA A 416 2.92 -2.56 16.18
CA ALA A 416 2.80 -2.53 17.62
C ALA A 416 4.11 -2.98 18.31
N ASN A 417 4.79 -2.06 19.00
CA ASN A 417 6.10 -2.32 19.62
C ASN A 417 6.08 -3.46 20.63
N TRP A 418 5.05 -3.55 21.45
CA TRP A 418 4.95 -4.61 22.44
C TRP A 418 4.79 -5.99 21.80
N ILE A 419 4.03 -6.12 20.69
CA ILE A 419 3.91 -7.38 19.95
C ILE A 419 5.27 -7.77 19.37
N ARG A 420 5.98 -6.82 18.75
CA ARG A 420 7.33 -7.06 18.20
C ARG A 420 8.31 -7.52 19.28
N SER A 421 8.22 -6.93 20.48
CA SER A 421 9.08 -7.27 21.60
C SER A 421 8.81 -8.67 22.14
N HIS A 422 7.53 -9.06 22.29
CA HIS A 422 7.15 -10.31 22.96
C HIS A 422 6.96 -11.47 21.99
N HIS A 423 6.51 -11.19 20.76
CA HIS A 423 6.13 -12.23 19.79
C HIS A 423 6.98 -12.22 18.51
N GLY A 424 7.76 -11.14 18.26
CA GLY A 424 8.57 -10.99 17.07
C GLY A 424 7.86 -10.24 15.95
N SER A 425 8.43 -10.33 14.74
CA SER A 425 7.89 -9.69 13.54
C SER A 425 8.17 -10.53 12.29
N LYS A 426 7.36 -10.36 11.24
CA LYS A 426 7.68 -10.84 9.90
C LYS A 426 8.32 -9.72 9.10
N SER A 427 9.50 -10.01 8.53
CA SER A 427 10.17 -9.14 7.56
C SER A 427 10.20 -9.85 6.21
N VAL A 428 9.68 -9.20 5.18
CA VAL A 428 9.65 -9.75 3.83
C VAL A 428 10.23 -8.75 2.83
N THR A 429 10.95 -9.26 1.84
CA THR A 429 11.41 -8.50 0.68
C THR A 429 10.59 -8.92 -0.53
N ILE A 430 10.09 -7.96 -1.31
CA ILE A 430 9.24 -8.21 -2.48
C ILE A 430 10.16 -8.39 -3.70
N GLY A 431 10.49 -9.64 -4.04
CA GLY A 431 11.47 -9.97 -5.07
C GLY A 431 11.04 -9.55 -6.47
N ASN A 432 9.82 -9.86 -6.86
CA ASN A 432 9.35 -9.62 -8.24
C ASN A 432 9.02 -8.15 -8.57
N ILE A 433 9.15 -7.24 -7.62
CA ILE A 433 9.03 -5.79 -7.86
C ILE A 433 10.41 -5.16 -8.06
N THR A 434 11.45 -5.76 -7.49
CA THR A 434 12.82 -5.23 -7.51
C THR A 434 13.67 -5.80 -8.63
N ASP A 435 13.29 -6.93 -9.23
CA ASP A 435 13.95 -7.58 -10.36
C ASP A 435 13.42 -7.06 -11.70
#